data_33430b973b2c58847e348bb4e731ad9b
#
_entry.id   33430b973b2c58847e348bb4e731ad9b
#
_cell.length_a   1.000
_cell.length_b   1.000
_cell.length_c   1.000
_cell.angle_alpha   90.00
_cell.angle_beta   90.00
_cell.angle_gamma   90.00
#
_symmetry.space_group_name_H-M   'P 1'
#
loop_
_entity.id
_entity.type
_entity.pdbx_description
1 polymer ?
#
loop_
_entity_poly.entity_id
_entity_poly.type
_entity_poly.pdbx_seq_one_letter_code
_entity_poly.pdbx_strand_id
1 'polypeptide(L)'
;MFHIKQLELVHWDYWRRFNLPLDAQIITIVGPNGSGKTTLLDALRTLFGLRCSGKRDFRRYVRRANRSFAWIRAVVANRPGSTGKRPFFPCLKDEVTLACRIRRAGGDWTRDYAIADGDVPIEALEANEDKAVEWVGYRDYQSRLAWGGLTPAIAKVLALEQGDTDKLCEYSPKALLELVFDVFGDKEVLDNYDLAREEQNNAERELAALGLDLDRLRAQAEAKR
;
A
#
# COMPACT_ATOMS: atom_id res chain seq x y z
N MET A 1 6.39 11.44 -7.54
CA MET A 1 7.02 10.47 -6.63
C MET A 1 6.51 10.76 -5.22
N PHE A 2 6.06 9.73 -4.49
CA PHE A 2 5.56 9.88 -3.12
C PHE A 2 6.72 10.26 -2.19
N HIS A 3 6.61 11.38 -1.47
CA HIS A 3 7.68 11.90 -0.63
C HIS A 3 7.12 12.36 0.71
N ILE A 4 7.62 11.77 1.80
CA ILE A 4 7.23 12.13 3.16
C ILE A 4 8.21 13.20 3.65
N LYS A 5 7.69 14.30 4.17
CA LYS A 5 8.50 15.39 4.72
C LYS A 5 8.65 15.33 6.24
N GLN A 6 7.61 14.84 6.90
CA GLN A 6 7.55 14.83 8.35
C GLN A 6 6.65 13.69 8.82
N LEU A 7 7.00 13.08 9.92
CA LEU A 7 6.17 12.11 10.66
C LEU A 7 6.01 12.60 12.09
N GLU A 8 4.80 12.63 12.57
CA GLU A 8 4.46 12.95 13.94
C GLU A 8 3.64 11.84 14.59
N LEU A 9 4.01 11.44 15.79
CA LEU A 9 3.39 10.40 16.58
C LEU A 9 2.96 10.97 17.94
N VAL A 10 1.73 10.65 18.36
CA VAL A 10 1.24 10.99 19.69
C VAL A 10 0.69 9.73 20.36
N HIS A 11 1.12 9.46 21.57
CA HIS A 11 0.76 8.29 22.37
C HIS A 11 0.95 6.95 21.62
N TRP A 12 2.09 6.84 20.94
CA TRP A 12 2.47 5.63 20.23
C TRP A 12 3.59 4.91 20.99
N ASP A 13 3.32 3.71 21.50
CA ASP A 13 4.20 2.93 22.39
C ASP A 13 4.61 3.75 23.64
N TYR A 14 5.88 4.05 23.80
CA TYR A 14 6.41 4.86 24.90
C TYR A 14 6.52 6.36 24.56
N TRP A 15 6.28 6.75 23.31
CA TRP A 15 6.36 8.15 22.90
C TRP A 15 5.06 8.90 23.24
N ARG A 16 5.20 9.88 24.13
CA ARG A 16 4.10 10.78 24.41
C ARG A 16 3.81 11.68 23.19
N ARG A 17 4.86 12.28 22.64
CA ARG A 17 4.86 13.01 21.36
C ARG A 17 6.26 12.88 20.75
N PHE A 18 6.30 12.55 19.47
CA PHE A 18 7.54 12.38 18.75
C PHE A 18 7.38 12.96 17.34
N ASN A 19 8.35 13.76 16.93
CA ASN A 19 8.36 14.39 15.61
C ASN A 19 9.67 14.03 14.91
N LEU A 20 9.57 13.55 13.68
CA LEU A 20 10.67 13.10 12.86
C LEU A 20 10.64 13.82 11.51
N PRO A 21 11.62 14.69 11.22
CA PRO A 21 11.79 15.23 9.87
C PRO A 21 12.26 14.12 8.93
N LEU A 22 11.61 14.02 7.76
CA LEU A 22 11.86 12.99 6.75
C LEU A 22 12.10 13.60 5.36
N ASP A 23 12.37 14.91 5.29
CA ASP A 23 12.58 15.64 4.03
C ASP A 23 13.99 15.40 3.48
N ALA A 24 14.29 14.14 3.14
CA ALA A 24 15.54 13.72 2.52
C ALA A 24 15.30 12.53 1.58
N GLN A 25 16.18 12.37 0.59
CA GLN A 25 16.09 11.22 -0.34
C GLN A 25 16.42 9.89 0.34
N ILE A 26 17.37 9.91 1.27
CA ILE A 26 17.79 8.73 2.04
C ILE A 26 17.82 9.11 3.51
N ILE A 27 17.13 8.34 4.32
CA ILE A 27 17.06 8.53 5.77
C ILE A 27 17.49 7.23 6.42
N THR A 28 18.56 7.28 7.21
CA THR A 28 19.07 6.13 7.94
C THR A 28 18.71 6.23 9.41
N ILE A 29 17.96 5.24 9.92
CA ILE A 29 17.58 5.16 11.33
C ILE A 29 18.47 4.11 12.01
N VAL A 30 19.38 4.58 12.86
CA VAL A 30 20.32 3.72 13.59
C VAL A 30 20.02 3.73 15.08
N GLY A 31 20.36 2.63 15.75
CA GLY A 31 20.19 2.49 17.19
C GLY A 31 20.32 1.04 17.65
N PRO A 32 20.53 0.80 18.95
CA PRO A 32 20.66 -0.55 19.49
C PRO A 32 19.33 -1.35 19.37
N ASN A 33 19.40 -2.64 19.62
CA ASN A 33 18.20 -3.46 19.68
C ASN A 33 17.27 -2.96 20.81
N GLY A 34 15.98 -2.89 20.51
CA GLY A 34 14.99 -2.34 21.45
C GLY A 34 14.81 -0.82 21.42
N SER A 35 15.58 -0.06 20.64
CA SER A 35 15.49 1.41 20.56
C SER A 35 14.24 1.95 19.87
N GLY A 36 13.33 1.10 19.40
CA GLY A 36 12.08 1.54 18.78
C GLY A 36 12.10 1.67 17.26
N LYS A 37 13.16 1.27 16.55
CA LYS A 37 13.23 1.33 15.07
C LYS A 37 12.05 0.67 14.41
N THR A 38 11.72 -0.56 14.80
CA THR A 38 10.55 -1.29 14.28
C THR A 38 9.23 -0.66 14.71
N THR A 39 9.17 -0.09 15.91
CA THR A 39 8.00 0.65 16.40
C THR A 39 7.67 1.85 15.51
N LEU A 40 8.70 2.55 15.02
CA LEU A 40 8.57 3.66 14.08
C LEU A 40 8.09 3.19 12.69
N LEU A 41 8.68 2.10 12.18
CA LEU A 41 8.22 1.50 10.92
C LEU A 41 6.77 1.00 11.01
N ASP A 42 6.38 0.43 12.14
CA ASP A 42 4.99 -0.02 12.36
C ASP A 42 4.01 1.16 12.46
N ALA A 43 4.47 2.34 12.90
CA ALA A 43 3.66 3.56 12.82
C ALA A 43 3.41 3.98 11.36
N LEU A 44 4.45 4.02 10.53
CA LEU A 44 4.32 4.29 9.09
C LEU A 44 3.44 3.26 8.39
N ARG A 45 3.63 1.98 8.69
CA ARG A 45 2.77 0.91 8.17
C ARG A 45 1.31 1.12 8.55
N THR A 46 1.05 1.47 9.81
CA THR A 46 -0.31 1.75 10.29
C THR A 46 -0.91 2.95 9.57
N LEU A 47 -0.14 4.01 9.35
CA LEU A 47 -0.57 5.19 8.59
C LEU A 47 -0.92 4.84 7.15
N PHE A 48 -0.16 3.97 6.50
CA PHE A 48 -0.44 3.52 5.13
C PHE A 48 -1.49 2.40 5.05
N GLY A 49 -2.14 2.07 6.16
CA GLY A 49 -3.14 1.00 6.20
C GLY A 49 -2.53 -0.39 6.05
N LEU A 50 -1.25 -0.58 6.29
CA LEU A 50 -0.61 -1.88 6.27
C LEU A 50 -0.68 -2.55 7.65
N ARG A 51 -0.42 -3.86 7.68
CA ARG A 51 -0.23 -4.58 8.95
C ARG A 51 1.12 -4.24 9.56
N CYS A 52 1.19 -4.21 10.87
CA CYS A 52 2.47 -4.11 11.58
C CYS A 52 3.36 -5.33 11.30
N SER A 53 4.66 -5.18 11.52
CA SER A 53 5.66 -6.21 11.25
C SER A 53 5.44 -7.48 12.09
N GLY A 54 5.66 -8.63 11.48
CA GLY A 54 5.51 -9.94 12.11
C GLY A 54 4.09 -10.18 12.62
N LYS A 55 3.97 -10.65 13.88
CA LYS A 55 2.65 -10.91 14.53
C LYS A 55 2.14 -9.72 15.35
N ARG A 56 2.69 -8.51 15.13
CA ARG A 56 2.29 -7.31 15.89
C ARG A 56 1.03 -6.69 15.32
N ASP A 57 0.32 -5.98 16.19
CA ASP A 57 -0.89 -5.21 15.86
C ASP A 57 -0.76 -3.81 16.46
N PHE A 58 -1.32 -2.80 15.80
CA PHE A 58 -1.29 -1.41 16.25
C PHE A 58 -1.84 -1.23 17.69
N ARG A 59 -2.80 -2.06 18.08
CA ARG A 59 -3.40 -2.05 19.42
C ARG A 59 -2.35 -2.27 20.53
N ARG A 60 -1.29 -3.03 20.24
CA ARG A 60 -0.19 -3.26 21.19
C ARG A 60 0.49 -1.94 21.56
N TYR A 61 0.74 -1.09 20.58
CA TYR A 61 1.43 0.18 20.78
C TYR A 61 0.57 1.18 21.56
N VAL A 62 -0.70 1.29 21.22
CA VAL A 62 -1.62 2.20 21.90
C VAL A 62 -1.91 1.74 23.34
N ARG A 63 -2.04 0.43 23.58
CA ARG A 63 -2.21 -0.12 24.94
C ARG A 63 -1.00 0.17 25.82
N ARG A 64 0.22 0.10 25.29
CA ARG A 64 1.44 0.43 26.03
C ARG A 64 1.55 1.89 26.41
N ALA A 65 1.04 2.79 25.58
CA ALA A 65 0.98 4.20 25.89
C ALA A 65 0.04 4.51 27.07
N ASN A 66 -0.83 3.57 27.47
CA ASN A 66 -1.81 3.71 28.54
C ASN A 66 -2.69 4.97 28.41
N ARG A 67 -3.12 5.24 27.19
CA ARG A 67 -3.98 6.38 26.84
C ARG A 67 -5.19 5.89 26.06
N SER A 68 -6.25 6.69 26.02
CA SER A 68 -7.49 6.37 25.30
C SER A 68 -7.43 6.69 23.79
N PHE A 69 -6.38 7.36 23.34
CA PHE A 69 -6.18 7.76 21.96
C PHE A 69 -4.70 7.77 21.56
N ALA A 70 -4.46 7.66 20.27
CA ALA A 70 -3.15 7.88 19.64
C ALA A 70 -3.34 8.52 18.27
N TRP A 71 -2.30 9.21 17.80
CA TRP A 71 -2.25 9.82 16.49
C TRP A 71 -0.98 9.44 15.76
N ILE A 72 -1.14 9.22 14.46
CA ILE A 72 -0.04 9.11 13.51
C ILE A 72 -0.36 10.10 12.40
N ARG A 73 0.53 11.05 12.17
CA ARG A 73 0.38 12.10 11.17
C ARG A 73 1.64 12.19 10.33
N ALA A 74 1.48 12.34 9.03
CA ALA A 74 2.60 12.65 8.15
C ALA A 74 2.24 13.81 7.20
N VAL A 75 3.22 14.66 6.92
CA VAL A 75 3.15 15.64 5.83
C VAL A 75 3.83 15.02 4.61
N VAL A 76 3.13 15.01 3.50
CA VAL A 76 3.64 14.47 2.23
C VAL A 76 3.56 15.50 1.11
N ALA A 77 4.47 15.41 0.15
CA ALA A 77 4.49 16.28 -1.00
C ALA A 77 3.29 15.99 -1.92
N ASN A 78 2.66 17.08 -2.40
CA ASN A 78 1.53 17.03 -3.34
C ASN A 78 1.78 17.94 -4.56
N ARG A 79 3.04 18.10 -4.95
CA ARG A 79 3.40 18.93 -6.10
C ARG A 79 2.96 18.27 -7.40
N PRO A 80 2.52 19.03 -8.42
CA PRO A 80 2.19 18.49 -9.72
C PRO A 80 3.37 17.72 -10.31
N GLY A 81 3.09 16.53 -10.86
CA GLY A 81 4.06 15.74 -11.61
C GLY A 81 4.28 16.29 -13.03
N SER A 82 5.01 15.55 -13.86
CA SER A 82 5.26 15.89 -15.28
C SER A 82 3.97 16.05 -16.10
N THR A 83 2.89 15.40 -15.70
CA THR A 83 1.56 15.49 -16.33
C THR A 83 0.73 16.68 -15.86
N GLY A 84 1.26 17.52 -14.95
CA GLY A 84 0.53 18.63 -14.34
C GLY A 84 -0.51 18.22 -13.29
N LYS A 85 -0.72 16.93 -13.07
CA LYS A 85 -1.68 16.42 -12.07
C LYS A 85 -1.03 16.31 -10.70
N ARG A 86 -1.79 16.68 -9.65
CA ARG A 86 -1.40 16.49 -8.26
C ARG A 86 -1.75 15.07 -7.79
N PRO A 87 -0.86 14.41 -7.04
CA PRO A 87 -1.11 13.06 -6.51
C PRO A 87 -2.41 12.96 -5.68
N PHE A 88 -2.67 13.94 -4.83
CA PHE A 88 -3.81 13.93 -3.90
C PHE A 88 -4.90 14.92 -4.31
N PHE A 89 -5.29 14.92 -5.59
CA PHE A 89 -6.47 15.70 -6.02
C PHE A 89 -7.73 15.20 -5.24
N PRO A 90 -8.61 16.07 -4.72
CA PRO A 90 -8.75 17.51 -5.01
C PRO A 90 -7.93 18.46 -4.10
N CYS A 91 -6.98 17.97 -3.29
CA CYS A 91 -6.11 18.86 -2.53
C CYS A 91 -5.25 19.73 -3.46
N LEU A 92 -5.24 21.04 -3.22
CA LEU A 92 -4.63 22.02 -4.12
C LEU A 92 -3.27 22.54 -3.64
N LYS A 93 -2.96 22.38 -2.37
CA LYS A 93 -1.67 22.81 -1.81
C LYS A 93 -0.54 21.87 -2.21
N ASP A 94 0.70 22.34 -2.14
CA ASP A 94 1.90 21.57 -2.48
C ASP A 94 2.26 20.50 -1.45
N GLU A 95 1.53 20.48 -0.35
CA GLU A 95 1.63 19.51 0.72
C GLU A 95 0.24 19.04 1.12
N VAL A 96 0.14 17.81 1.59
CA VAL A 96 -1.06 17.25 2.22
C VAL A 96 -0.68 16.57 3.52
N THR A 97 -1.60 16.57 4.45
CA THR A 97 -1.48 15.83 5.70
C THR A 97 -2.23 14.51 5.60
N LEU A 98 -1.51 13.43 5.80
CA LEU A 98 -2.08 12.10 6.03
C LEU A 98 -2.21 11.90 7.54
N ALA A 99 -3.38 11.51 8.02
CA ALA A 99 -3.63 11.30 9.43
C ALA A 99 -4.32 9.97 9.71
N CYS A 100 -3.88 9.31 10.77
CA CYS A 100 -4.55 8.16 11.36
C CYS A 100 -4.85 8.48 12.83
N ARG A 101 -6.12 8.54 13.16
CA ARG A 101 -6.62 8.70 14.51
C ARG A 101 -7.03 7.35 15.06
N ILE A 102 -6.48 6.98 16.22
CA ILE A 102 -6.78 5.72 16.91
C ILE A 102 -7.48 6.05 18.20
N ARG A 103 -8.65 5.50 18.44
CA ARG A 103 -9.46 5.75 19.64
C ARG A 103 -10.02 4.46 20.19
N ARG A 104 -10.25 4.44 21.50
CA ARG A 104 -10.96 3.36 22.15
C ARG A 104 -12.47 3.59 22.04
N ALA A 105 -13.17 2.66 21.42
CA ALA A 105 -14.62 2.70 21.25
C ALA A 105 -15.20 1.33 21.60
N GLY A 106 -16.22 1.28 22.48
CA GLY A 106 -16.91 0.04 22.81
C GLY A 106 -16.04 -1.10 23.35
N GLY A 107 -14.92 -0.78 24.01
CA GLY A 107 -14.00 -1.79 24.55
C GLY A 107 -12.87 -2.21 23.59
N ASP A 108 -12.94 -1.91 22.32
CA ASP A 108 -11.89 -2.16 21.31
C ASP A 108 -11.32 -0.84 20.76
N TRP A 109 -10.28 -0.97 19.91
CA TRP A 109 -9.58 0.14 19.28
C TRP A 109 -10.01 0.27 17.82
N THR A 110 -10.44 1.47 17.44
CA THR A 110 -10.81 1.83 16.07
C THR A 110 -9.78 2.76 15.46
N ARG A 111 -9.67 2.74 14.14
CA ARG A 111 -8.83 3.63 13.34
C ARG A 111 -9.69 4.36 12.33
N ASP A 112 -9.58 5.67 12.33
CA ASP A 112 -10.13 6.55 11.31
C ASP A 112 -8.98 7.25 10.61
N TYR A 113 -9.12 7.51 9.33
CA TYR A 113 -8.09 8.12 8.49
C TYR A 113 -8.60 9.40 7.85
N ALA A 114 -7.67 10.30 7.57
CA ALA A 114 -7.99 11.52 6.84
C ALA A 114 -6.84 11.95 5.94
N ILE A 115 -7.20 12.67 4.87
CA ILE A 115 -6.28 13.40 4.00
C ILE A 115 -6.74 14.85 4.03
N ALA A 116 -5.88 15.75 4.52
CA ALA A 116 -6.18 17.16 4.63
C ALA A 116 -5.26 17.99 3.73
N ASP A 117 -5.80 19.06 3.14
CA ASP A 117 -5.06 19.94 2.22
C ASP A 117 -4.09 20.84 2.98
N GLY A 118 -2.82 20.66 2.75
CA GLY A 118 -1.70 21.37 3.39
C GLY A 118 -1.15 20.69 4.64
N ASP A 119 -0.26 21.39 5.31
CA ASP A 119 0.30 21.00 6.61
C ASP A 119 -0.69 21.40 7.72
N VAL A 120 -1.48 20.43 8.19
CA VAL A 120 -2.51 20.63 9.21
C VAL A 120 -2.05 19.95 10.51
N PRO A 121 -1.85 20.68 11.62
CA PRO A 121 -1.41 20.10 12.88
C PRO A 121 -2.50 19.23 13.51
N ILE A 122 -2.10 18.30 14.38
CA ILE A 122 -3.02 17.33 15.04
C ILE A 122 -4.13 18.05 15.80
N GLU A 123 -3.82 19.17 16.45
CA GLU A 123 -4.77 19.98 17.22
C GLU A 123 -5.90 20.53 16.33
N ALA A 124 -5.55 20.98 15.12
CA ALA A 124 -6.55 21.46 14.15
C ALA A 124 -7.36 20.29 13.54
N LEU A 125 -6.72 19.13 13.30
CA LEU A 125 -7.41 17.92 12.88
C LEU A 125 -8.39 17.39 13.93
N GLU A 126 -8.04 17.54 15.20
CA GLU A 126 -8.88 17.11 16.33
C GLU A 126 -10.08 18.06 16.52
N ALA A 127 -9.84 19.36 16.48
CA ALA A 127 -10.90 20.36 16.58
C ALA A 127 -11.88 20.27 15.39
N ASN A 128 -11.35 20.11 14.17
CA ASN A 128 -12.10 20.03 12.92
C ASN A 128 -13.29 21.01 12.86
N GLU A 129 -13.06 22.25 13.31
CA GLU A 129 -14.09 23.27 13.57
C GLU A 129 -14.92 23.55 12.31
N ASP A 130 -14.27 23.61 11.16
CA ASP A 130 -14.92 23.88 9.87
C ASP A 130 -15.45 22.61 9.16
N LYS A 131 -15.35 21.44 9.78
CA LYS A 131 -15.58 20.15 9.15
C LYS A 131 -14.84 19.98 7.81
N ALA A 132 -13.70 20.69 7.66
CA ALA A 132 -12.88 20.68 6.46
C ALA A 132 -12.17 19.34 6.22
N VAL A 133 -12.10 18.50 7.24
CA VAL A 133 -11.44 17.20 7.19
C VAL A 133 -12.48 16.10 7.31
N GLU A 134 -12.59 15.31 6.24
CA GLU A 134 -13.43 14.11 6.22
C GLU A 134 -12.66 12.90 6.79
N TRP A 135 -13.23 12.32 7.84
CA TRP A 135 -12.72 11.08 8.43
C TRP A 135 -13.33 9.88 7.74
N VAL A 136 -12.49 9.03 7.19
CA VAL A 136 -12.91 7.87 6.41
C VAL A 136 -12.40 6.56 7.02
N GLY A 137 -13.08 5.48 6.66
CA GLY A 137 -12.65 4.14 7.02
C GLY A 137 -11.45 3.68 6.21
N TYR A 138 -10.91 2.54 6.59
CA TYR A 138 -9.71 1.94 6.00
C TYR A 138 -9.78 1.76 4.47
N ARG A 139 -10.90 1.26 3.95
CA ARG A 139 -11.04 0.97 2.50
C ARG A 139 -11.00 2.23 1.64
N ASP A 140 -11.76 3.24 2.04
CA ASP A 140 -11.83 4.51 1.30
C ASP A 140 -10.48 5.23 1.35
N TYR A 141 -9.82 5.17 2.51
CA TYR A 141 -8.48 5.72 2.65
C TYR A 141 -7.46 5.05 1.73
N GLN A 142 -7.46 3.72 1.65
CA GLN A 142 -6.57 3.00 0.73
C GLN A 142 -6.81 3.37 -0.73
N SER A 143 -8.07 3.52 -1.15
CA SER A 143 -8.39 3.97 -2.49
C SER A 143 -7.84 5.37 -2.78
N ARG A 144 -7.96 6.29 -1.83
CA ARG A 144 -7.40 7.65 -1.93
C ARG A 144 -5.86 7.65 -1.98
N LEU A 145 -5.21 6.80 -1.21
CA LEU A 145 -3.75 6.62 -1.26
C LEU A 145 -3.30 6.05 -2.61
N ALA A 146 -4.03 5.09 -3.15
CA ALA A 146 -3.72 4.49 -4.46
C ALA A 146 -3.81 5.53 -5.59
N TRP A 147 -4.80 6.44 -5.56
CA TRP A 147 -4.85 7.58 -6.48
C TRP A 147 -3.68 8.53 -6.32
N GLY A 148 -3.18 8.70 -5.10
CA GLY A 148 -1.97 9.45 -4.78
C GLY A 148 -0.67 8.74 -5.20
N GLY A 149 -0.75 7.56 -5.82
CA GLY A 149 0.39 6.77 -6.27
C GLY A 149 0.95 5.80 -5.21
N LEU A 150 0.31 5.68 -4.05
CA LEU A 150 0.67 4.69 -3.04
C LEU A 150 -0.30 3.51 -3.09
N THR A 151 -0.16 2.67 -4.13
CA THR A 151 -0.94 1.44 -4.23
C THR A 151 -0.57 0.44 -3.13
N PRO A 152 -1.45 -0.51 -2.76
CA PRO A 152 -1.12 -1.55 -1.79
C PRO A 152 0.14 -2.35 -2.15
N ALA A 153 0.40 -2.57 -3.44
CA ALA A 153 1.59 -3.24 -3.93
C ALA A 153 2.86 -2.42 -3.67
N ILE A 154 2.85 -1.13 -4.04
CA ILE A 154 3.95 -0.19 -3.75
C ILE A 154 4.19 -0.09 -2.25
N ALA A 155 3.14 0.07 -1.46
CA ALA A 155 3.25 0.18 -0.01
C ALA A 155 3.86 -1.09 0.62
N LYS A 156 3.51 -2.27 0.10
CA LYS A 156 4.08 -3.56 0.54
C LYS A 156 5.57 -3.67 0.23
N VAL A 157 6.00 -3.25 -0.97
CA VAL A 157 7.41 -3.23 -1.37
C VAL A 157 8.22 -2.21 -0.57
N LEU A 158 7.67 -1.02 -0.33
CA LEU A 158 8.33 0.02 0.47
C LEU A 158 8.45 -0.34 1.95
N ALA A 159 7.62 -1.25 2.45
CA ALA A 159 7.60 -1.67 3.85
C ALA A 159 8.23 -3.06 4.08
N LEU A 160 9.30 -3.39 3.33
CA LEU A 160 10.03 -4.66 3.50
C LEU A 160 10.57 -4.82 4.91
N GLU A 161 10.37 -6.00 5.47
CA GLU A 161 10.93 -6.39 6.76
C GLU A 161 12.32 -7.01 6.58
N GLN A 162 13.05 -7.09 7.68
CA GLN A 162 14.30 -7.87 7.71
C GLN A 162 14.00 -9.32 7.33
N GLY A 163 14.69 -9.85 6.31
CA GLY A 163 14.47 -11.19 5.75
C GLY A 163 13.43 -11.25 4.61
N ASP A 164 12.68 -10.17 4.31
CA ASP A 164 11.77 -10.16 3.16
C ASP A 164 12.52 -9.99 1.84
N THR A 165 13.70 -9.37 1.86
CA THR A 165 14.60 -9.31 0.71
C THR A 165 15.07 -10.71 0.28
N ASP A 166 15.34 -11.60 1.23
CA ASP A 166 15.69 -12.99 0.94
C ASP A 166 14.53 -13.73 0.29
N LYS A 167 13.31 -13.50 0.75
CA LYS A 167 12.08 -14.05 0.14
C LYS A 167 11.84 -13.57 -1.28
N LEU A 168 12.21 -12.31 -1.61
CA LEU A 168 12.12 -11.82 -2.98
C LEU A 168 13.08 -12.58 -3.92
N CYS A 169 14.23 -13.00 -3.42
CA CYS A 169 15.17 -13.84 -4.16
C CYS A 169 14.66 -15.28 -4.39
N GLU A 170 13.73 -15.74 -3.56
CA GLU A 170 13.09 -17.06 -3.69
C GLU A 170 11.89 -17.06 -4.65
N TYR A 171 11.44 -15.89 -5.09
CA TYR A 171 10.32 -15.81 -6.03
C TYR A 171 10.66 -16.43 -7.38
N SER A 172 9.69 -17.16 -7.93
CA SER A 172 9.80 -17.62 -9.31
C SER A 172 9.87 -16.42 -10.28
N PRO A 173 10.47 -16.58 -11.48
CA PRO A 173 10.49 -15.51 -12.46
C PRO A 173 9.10 -14.94 -12.79
N LYS A 174 8.06 -15.78 -12.78
CA LYS A 174 6.66 -15.37 -12.97
C LYS A 174 6.18 -14.50 -11.81
N ALA A 175 6.43 -14.88 -10.56
CA ALA A 175 6.02 -14.13 -9.38
C ALA A 175 6.75 -12.77 -9.27
N LEU A 176 8.02 -12.71 -9.71
CA LEU A 176 8.77 -11.46 -9.80
C LEU A 176 8.18 -10.54 -10.89
N LEU A 177 7.83 -11.10 -12.04
CA LEU A 177 7.21 -10.35 -13.12
C LEU A 177 5.85 -9.78 -12.69
N GLU A 178 5.00 -10.60 -12.05
CA GLU A 178 3.73 -10.16 -11.48
C GLU A 178 3.93 -9.02 -10.46
N LEU A 179 4.93 -9.12 -9.57
CA LEU A 179 5.26 -8.07 -8.62
C LEU A 179 5.69 -6.77 -9.31
N VAL A 180 6.51 -6.86 -10.36
CA VAL A 180 6.94 -5.69 -11.14
C VAL A 180 5.75 -5.03 -11.82
N PHE A 181 4.84 -5.81 -12.40
CA PHE A 181 3.62 -5.27 -13.00
C PHE A 181 2.66 -4.69 -11.96
N ASP A 182 2.53 -5.30 -10.78
CA ASP A 182 1.71 -4.75 -9.69
C ASP A 182 2.22 -3.39 -9.20
N VAL A 183 3.54 -3.16 -9.26
CA VAL A 183 4.19 -1.94 -8.75
C VAL A 183 4.28 -0.85 -9.82
N PHE A 184 4.66 -1.20 -11.04
CA PHE A 184 5.04 -0.26 -12.10
C PHE A 184 4.17 -0.37 -13.35
N GLY A 185 3.42 -1.44 -13.51
CA GLY A 185 2.64 -1.75 -14.69
C GLY A 185 1.19 -1.29 -14.59
N ASP A 186 0.55 -1.29 -15.75
CA ASP A 186 -0.89 -1.21 -15.85
C ASP A 186 -1.46 -2.63 -15.68
N LYS A 187 -2.27 -2.82 -14.66
CA LYS A 187 -2.87 -4.12 -14.36
C LYS A 187 -3.70 -4.65 -15.54
N GLU A 188 -4.29 -3.74 -16.31
CA GLU A 188 -5.05 -4.06 -17.51
C GLU A 188 -4.19 -4.76 -18.57
N VAL A 189 -2.91 -4.43 -18.68
CA VAL A 189 -1.96 -5.09 -19.61
C VAL A 189 -1.69 -6.53 -19.19
N LEU A 190 -1.56 -6.78 -17.90
CA LEU A 190 -1.34 -8.14 -17.38
C LEU A 190 -2.59 -9.02 -17.56
N ASP A 191 -3.76 -8.47 -17.21
CA ASP A 191 -5.04 -9.17 -17.38
C ASP A 191 -5.29 -9.51 -18.85
N ASN A 192 -5.00 -8.58 -19.78
CA ASN A 192 -5.11 -8.81 -21.22
C ASN A 192 -4.10 -9.86 -21.74
N TYR A 193 -2.88 -9.87 -21.20
CA TYR A 193 -1.88 -10.88 -21.56
C TYR A 193 -2.32 -12.29 -21.09
N ASP A 194 -2.83 -12.42 -19.89
CA ASP A 194 -3.30 -13.71 -19.37
C ASP A 194 -4.52 -14.24 -20.15
N LEU A 195 -5.46 -13.35 -20.52
CA LEU A 195 -6.58 -13.67 -21.40
C LEU A 195 -6.12 -14.15 -22.78
N ALA A 196 -5.23 -13.41 -23.44
CA ALA A 196 -4.70 -13.77 -24.73
C ALA A 196 -3.96 -15.13 -24.71
N ARG A 197 -3.24 -15.41 -23.64
CA ARG A 197 -2.55 -16.67 -23.43
C ARG A 197 -3.52 -17.84 -23.22
N GLU A 198 -4.62 -17.62 -22.51
CA GLU A 198 -5.66 -18.62 -22.31
C GLU A 198 -6.38 -18.94 -23.64
N GLU A 199 -6.69 -17.92 -24.45
CA GLU A 199 -7.25 -18.09 -25.79
C GLU A 199 -6.28 -18.85 -26.72
N GLN A 200 -4.99 -18.54 -26.69
CA GLN A 200 -3.98 -19.27 -27.44
C GLN A 200 -3.94 -20.76 -27.06
N ASN A 201 -3.89 -21.07 -25.77
CA ASN A 201 -3.88 -22.45 -25.28
C ASN A 201 -5.14 -23.22 -25.68
N ASN A 202 -6.30 -22.57 -25.70
CA ASN A 202 -7.56 -23.19 -26.14
C ASN A 202 -7.55 -23.44 -27.65
N ALA A 203 -7.09 -22.49 -28.45
CA ALA A 203 -6.95 -22.67 -29.90
C ALA A 203 -5.95 -23.79 -30.26
N GLU A 204 -4.83 -23.91 -29.54
CA GLU A 204 -3.87 -25.00 -29.73
C GLU A 204 -4.48 -26.38 -29.40
N ARG A 205 -5.31 -26.47 -28.35
CA ARG A 205 -6.03 -27.71 -28.02
C ARG A 205 -7.07 -28.07 -29.06
N GLU A 206 -7.82 -27.10 -29.60
CA GLU A 206 -8.78 -27.33 -30.67
C GLU A 206 -8.08 -27.77 -31.95
N LEU A 207 -6.95 -27.16 -32.33
CA LEU A 207 -6.15 -27.57 -33.46
C LEU A 207 -5.63 -29.00 -33.33
N ALA A 208 -5.16 -29.39 -32.14
CA ALA A 208 -4.71 -30.73 -31.88
C ALA A 208 -5.88 -31.78 -31.99
N ALA A 209 -7.05 -31.43 -31.49
CA ALA A 209 -8.24 -32.29 -31.60
C ALA A 209 -8.69 -32.44 -33.04
N LEU A 210 -8.77 -31.37 -33.82
CA LEU A 210 -9.10 -31.40 -35.25
C LEU A 210 -8.07 -32.20 -36.06
N GLY A 211 -6.78 -32.09 -35.71
CA GLY A 211 -5.73 -32.92 -36.32
C GLY A 211 -5.97 -34.41 -36.14
N LEU A 212 -6.29 -34.86 -34.94
CA LEU A 212 -6.61 -36.24 -34.64
C LEU A 212 -7.87 -36.74 -35.39
N ASP A 213 -8.90 -35.90 -35.49
CA ASP A 213 -10.13 -36.25 -36.23
C ASP A 213 -9.87 -36.36 -37.73
N LEU A 214 -9.04 -35.48 -38.28
CA LEU A 214 -8.61 -35.54 -39.69
C LEU A 214 -7.84 -36.82 -40.00
N ASP A 215 -6.91 -37.22 -39.15
CA ASP A 215 -6.15 -38.45 -39.31
C ASP A 215 -7.05 -39.68 -39.22
N ARG A 216 -8.05 -39.67 -38.32
CA ARG A 216 -9.06 -40.71 -38.19
C ARG A 216 -9.93 -40.83 -39.43
N LEU A 217 -10.37 -39.72 -39.99
CA LEU A 217 -11.17 -39.69 -41.22
C LEU A 217 -10.36 -40.17 -42.44
N ARG A 218 -9.08 -39.81 -42.54
CA ARG A 218 -8.16 -40.31 -43.60
C ARG A 218 -7.99 -41.83 -43.55
N ALA A 219 -7.72 -42.36 -42.34
CA ALA A 219 -7.61 -43.82 -42.15
C ALA A 219 -8.90 -44.56 -42.51
N GLN A 220 -10.09 -44.00 -42.17
CA GLN A 220 -11.37 -44.55 -42.57
C GLN A 220 -11.63 -44.51 -44.07
N ALA A 221 -11.19 -43.48 -44.77
CA ALA A 221 -11.30 -43.32 -46.20
C ALA A 221 -10.38 -44.31 -46.95
N GLU A 222 -9.17 -44.54 -46.45
CA GLU A 222 -8.23 -45.51 -46.98
C GLU A 222 -8.72 -46.97 -46.79
N ALA A 223 -9.33 -47.25 -45.64
CA ALA A 223 -9.87 -48.62 -45.38
C ALA A 223 -11.11 -48.96 -46.23
N LYS A 224 -11.74 -48.00 -46.89
CA LYS A 224 -12.90 -48.19 -47.78
C LYS A 224 -12.53 -48.23 -49.27
N ARG A 225 -11.28 -48.11 -49.62
CA ARG A 225 -10.72 -48.32 -50.97
C ARG A 225 -10.18 -49.75 -51.13
#